data_e90dfadcc795957c464524b218352a47
#
_entry.id   e90dfadcc795957c464524b218352a47
#
_cell.length_a   1.000
_cell.length_b   1.000
_cell.length_c   1.000
_cell.angle_alpha   90.00
_cell.angle_beta   90.00
_cell.angle_gamma   90.00
#
_symmetry.space_group_name_H-M   'P 1'
#
loop_
_entity.id
_entity.type
_entity.pdbx_description
1 polymer ?
#
loop_
_entity_poly.entity_id
_entity_poly.type
_entity_poly.pdbx_seq_one_letter_code
_entity_poly.pdbx_strand_id
1 'polypeptide(L)'
;LSDLGADGVLLSNPGGRQLDRAPCPFRLLPEVVREVGKDATIMVDTGIMNGADVVAAVALGAKFGLVGRAYLYGLMAGGREGVDRMIEILSDEVIRTMKLLGVSSIEELEPRHVTQLTRLVPVRPQVRAAADAVER
;
A
#
# COMPACT_ATOMS: atom_id res chain seq x y z
N LEU A 1 8.56 19.20 5.55
CA LEU A 1 8.69 18.22 6.66
C LEU A 1 9.98 18.45 7.45
N SER A 2 11.10 18.64 6.78
CA SER A 2 12.37 18.99 7.43
C SER A 2 12.27 20.22 8.32
N ASP A 3 11.51 21.23 7.90
CA ASP A 3 11.26 22.46 8.66
C ASP A 3 10.46 22.25 9.95
N LEU A 4 9.79 21.09 10.06
CA LEU A 4 9.03 20.68 11.24
C LEU A 4 9.79 19.68 12.12
N GLY A 5 11.01 19.30 11.74
CA GLY A 5 11.83 18.34 12.46
C GLY A 5 11.30 16.90 12.44
N ALA A 6 10.51 16.53 11.43
CA ALA A 6 9.99 15.17 11.28
C ALA A 6 10.96 14.32 10.45
N ASP A 7 11.40 13.17 10.97
CA ASP A 7 12.31 12.25 10.31
C ASP A 7 11.60 11.26 9.37
N GLY A 8 10.28 11.18 9.45
CA GLY A 8 9.50 10.26 8.63
C GLY A 8 8.03 10.61 8.56
N VAL A 9 7.36 9.97 7.61
CA VAL A 9 5.93 10.11 7.33
C VAL A 9 5.27 8.74 7.27
N LEU A 10 4.21 8.56 8.02
CA LEU A 10 3.33 7.40 7.91
C LEU A 10 2.12 7.75 7.06
N LEU A 11 2.04 7.14 5.87
CA LEU A 11 0.85 7.20 5.02
C LEU A 11 -0.19 6.23 5.55
N SER A 12 -1.28 6.78 6.05
CA SER A 12 -2.37 6.02 6.65
C SER A 12 -3.71 6.67 6.37
N ASN A 13 -4.77 5.87 6.24
CA ASN A 13 -6.15 6.36 6.27
C ASN A 13 -6.95 5.76 7.44
N PRO A 14 -6.32 5.38 8.53
CA PRO A 14 -6.74 4.53 9.66
C PRO A 14 -7.76 3.41 9.29
N GLY A 15 -7.52 2.74 8.15
CA GLY A 15 -8.43 1.70 7.64
C GLY A 15 -9.78 2.23 7.11
N GLY A 16 -9.88 3.52 6.77
CA GLY A 16 -11.10 4.17 6.30
C GLY A 16 -12.16 4.39 7.36
N ARG A 17 -11.83 4.23 8.64
CA ARG A 17 -12.80 4.31 9.75
C ARG A 17 -13.13 5.73 10.18
N GLN A 18 -12.18 6.65 10.07
CA GLN A 18 -12.31 8.03 10.55
C GLN A 18 -12.89 8.95 9.49
N LEU A 19 -12.48 8.77 8.23
CA LEU A 19 -12.93 9.57 7.12
C LEU A 19 -13.35 8.65 5.97
N ASP A 20 -14.63 8.70 5.61
CA ASP A 20 -15.13 7.97 4.44
C ASP A 20 -14.50 8.53 3.16
N ARG A 21 -14.21 7.63 2.22
CA ARG A 21 -13.56 7.97 0.93
C ARG A 21 -12.18 8.62 1.06
N ALA A 22 -11.51 8.46 2.18
CA ALA A 22 -10.11 8.85 2.30
C ALA A 22 -9.27 8.16 1.20
N PRO A 23 -8.27 8.85 0.63
CA PRO A 23 -7.40 8.27 -0.38
C PRO A 23 -6.73 6.97 0.11
N CYS A 24 -6.55 6.03 -0.81
CA CYS A 24 -5.80 4.81 -0.52
C CYS A 24 -4.31 5.15 -0.39
N PRO A 25 -3.63 4.85 0.73
CA PRO A 25 -2.22 5.14 0.93
C PRO A 25 -1.30 4.61 -0.16
N PHE A 26 -1.53 3.40 -0.66
CA PHE A 26 -0.76 2.83 -1.77
C PHE A 26 -0.81 3.66 -3.06
N ARG A 27 -1.93 4.35 -3.31
CA ARG A 27 -2.04 5.23 -4.49
C ARG A 27 -1.28 6.54 -4.34
N LEU A 28 -1.13 7.00 -3.10
CA LEU A 28 -0.38 8.23 -2.79
C LEU A 28 1.12 7.97 -2.69
N LEU A 29 1.51 6.72 -2.37
CA LEU A 29 2.89 6.37 -2.05
C LEU A 29 3.90 6.82 -3.12
N PRO A 30 3.71 6.57 -4.43
CA PRO A 30 4.70 7.00 -5.44
C PRO A 30 4.87 8.52 -5.50
N GLU A 31 3.79 9.27 -5.31
CA GLU A 31 3.83 10.73 -5.31
C GLU A 31 4.57 11.26 -4.07
N VAL A 32 4.24 10.75 -2.90
CA VAL A 32 4.90 11.16 -1.64
C VAL A 32 6.39 10.80 -1.65
N VAL A 33 6.75 9.62 -2.15
CA VAL A 33 8.16 9.21 -2.29
C VAL A 33 8.92 10.18 -3.22
N ARG A 34 8.30 10.61 -4.32
CA ARG A 34 8.91 11.57 -5.24
C ARG A 34 9.12 12.93 -4.58
N GLU A 35 8.17 13.41 -3.80
CA GLU A 35 8.19 14.76 -3.21
C GLU A 35 9.11 14.84 -1.98
N VAL A 36 9.08 13.85 -1.10
CA VAL A 36 9.77 13.93 0.21
C VAL A 36 10.62 12.71 0.56
N GLY A 37 10.67 11.69 -0.30
CA GLY A 37 11.38 10.44 0.02
C GLY A 37 12.90 10.55 0.12
N LYS A 38 13.49 11.68 -0.29
CA LYS A 38 14.92 11.96 -0.10
C LYS A 38 15.22 12.53 1.28
N ASP A 39 14.24 13.19 1.87
CA ASP A 39 14.40 13.97 3.11
C ASP A 39 13.73 13.30 4.31
N ALA A 40 12.88 12.29 4.08
CA ALA A 40 12.13 11.64 5.13
C ALA A 40 11.93 10.14 4.88
N THR A 41 11.88 9.35 5.95
CA THR A 41 11.53 7.94 5.90
C THR A 41 10.03 7.79 5.62
N ILE A 42 9.67 7.14 4.51
CA ILE A 42 8.26 6.90 4.16
C ILE A 42 7.83 5.52 4.66
N MET A 43 6.77 5.51 5.43
CA MET A 43 6.12 4.32 5.94
C MET A 43 4.68 4.26 5.39
N VAL A 44 4.14 3.08 5.23
CA VAL A 44 2.76 2.90 4.78
C VAL A 44 2.05 1.85 5.62
N ASP A 45 0.80 2.13 5.96
CA ASP A 45 -0.14 1.14 6.48
C ASP A 45 -1.39 1.08 5.61
N THR A 46 -2.41 0.41 6.11
CA THR A 46 -3.70 0.26 5.45
C THR A 46 -3.64 -0.57 4.18
N GLY A 47 -4.17 -1.78 4.28
CA GLY A 47 -4.30 -2.72 3.18
C GLY A 47 -3.20 -3.76 3.12
N ILE A 48 -2.20 -3.72 3.96
CA ILE A 48 -1.16 -4.75 4.04
C ILE A 48 -1.74 -5.96 4.79
N MET A 49 -2.04 -7.02 4.04
CA MET A 49 -2.65 -8.24 4.56
C MET A 49 -1.83 -9.50 4.26
N ASN A 50 -0.90 -9.42 3.33
CA ASN A 50 -0.05 -10.53 2.89
C ASN A 50 1.36 -10.04 2.50
N GLY A 51 2.28 -10.99 2.25
CA GLY A 51 3.66 -10.66 1.92
C GLY A 51 3.82 -9.95 0.57
N ALA A 52 2.93 -10.17 -0.39
CA ALA A 52 2.98 -9.46 -1.66
C ALA A 52 2.65 -7.97 -1.51
N ASP A 53 1.76 -7.61 -0.57
CA ASP A 53 1.48 -6.20 -0.25
C ASP A 53 2.73 -5.52 0.35
N VAL A 54 3.47 -6.23 1.21
CA VAL A 54 4.74 -5.74 1.77
C VAL A 54 5.75 -5.48 0.65
N VAL A 55 5.94 -6.46 -0.24
CA VAL A 55 6.85 -6.34 -1.39
C VAL A 55 6.45 -5.17 -2.30
N ALA A 56 5.16 -5.02 -2.57
CA ALA A 56 4.65 -3.90 -3.37
C ALA A 56 4.91 -2.55 -2.71
N ALA A 57 4.70 -2.42 -1.39
CA ALA A 57 4.98 -1.20 -0.65
C ALA A 57 6.45 -0.79 -0.75
N VAL A 58 7.36 -1.75 -0.54
CA VAL A 58 8.80 -1.52 -0.62
C VAL A 58 9.23 -1.18 -2.05
N ALA A 59 8.74 -1.91 -3.04
CA ALA A 59 9.03 -1.64 -4.44
C ALA A 59 8.59 -0.24 -4.88
N LEU A 60 7.51 0.30 -4.29
CA LEU A 60 7.03 1.66 -4.51
C LEU A 60 7.77 2.72 -3.68
N GLY A 61 8.74 2.33 -2.86
CA GLY A 61 9.64 3.23 -2.13
C GLY A 61 9.35 3.42 -0.64
N ALA A 62 8.40 2.69 -0.05
CA ALA A 62 8.24 2.66 1.39
C ALA A 62 9.43 1.95 2.05
N LYS A 63 9.87 2.45 3.20
CA LYS A 63 10.92 1.81 4.02
C LYS A 63 10.31 0.81 5.02
N PHE A 64 9.07 1.00 5.40
CA PHE A 64 8.34 0.13 6.32
C PHE A 64 6.89 -0.04 5.87
N GLY A 65 6.41 -1.27 5.95
CA GLY A 65 5.00 -1.61 5.89
C GLY A 65 4.47 -1.96 7.28
N LEU A 66 3.37 -1.34 7.71
CA LEU A 66 2.75 -1.61 9.00
C LEU A 66 1.48 -2.43 8.79
N VAL A 67 1.31 -3.44 9.63
CA VAL A 67 0.15 -4.32 9.60
C VAL A 67 -0.76 -4.06 10.80
N GLY A 68 -2.06 -4.03 10.55
CA GLY A 68 -3.08 -3.89 11.60
C GLY A 68 -3.91 -5.18 11.73
N ARG A 69 -4.85 -5.39 10.83
CA ARG A 69 -5.77 -6.53 10.88
C ARG A 69 -5.10 -7.89 10.80
N ALA A 70 -3.99 -8.00 10.06
CA ALA A 70 -3.30 -9.28 9.94
C ALA A 70 -2.85 -9.80 11.31
N TYR A 71 -2.16 -8.97 12.13
CA TYR A 71 -1.75 -9.42 13.46
C TYR A 71 -2.93 -9.61 14.41
N LEU A 72 -3.99 -8.81 14.30
CA LEU A 72 -5.19 -8.97 15.12
C LEU A 72 -5.87 -10.33 14.86
N TYR A 73 -5.95 -10.77 13.61
CA TYR A 73 -6.48 -12.09 13.28
C TYR A 73 -5.63 -13.22 13.87
N GLY A 74 -4.30 -13.10 13.81
CA GLY A 74 -3.40 -14.02 14.47
C GLY A 74 -3.62 -14.06 15.99
N LEU A 75 -3.70 -12.88 16.61
CA LEU A 75 -3.94 -12.73 18.04
C LEU A 75 -5.28 -13.34 18.47
N MET A 76 -6.35 -13.11 17.70
CA MET A 76 -7.67 -13.67 17.97
C MET A 76 -7.72 -15.18 17.80
N ALA A 77 -6.97 -15.72 16.85
CA ALA A 77 -6.96 -17.15 16.55
C ALA A 77 -6.16 -17.99 17.56
N GLY A 78 -5.03 -17.47 18.09
CA GLY A 78 -4.15 -18.26 18.94
C GLY A 78 -3.28 -17.45 19.91
N GLY A 79 -3.69 -16.24 20.29
CA GLY A 79 -2.89 -15.41 21.18
C GLY A 79 -1.50 -15.11 20.61
N ARG A 80 -0.48 -15.23 21.44
CA ARG A 80 0.91 -15.02 21.03
C ARG A 80 1.33 -15.96 19.89
N GLU A 81 1.04 -17.25 20.01
CA GLU A 81 1.40 -18.25 19.01
C GLU A 81 0.74 -17.94 17.66
N GLY A 82 -0.49 -17.43 17.68
CA GLY A 82 -1.18 -16.98 16.47
C GLY A 82 -0.52 -15.77 15.81
N VAL A 83 0.03 -14.83 16.59
CA VAL A 83 0.82 -13.71 16.07
C VAL A 83 2.14 -14.20 15.48
N ASP A 84 2.85 -15.09 16.19
CA ASP A 84 4.09 -15.69 15.70
C ASP A 84 3.85 -16.41 14.36
N ARG A 85 2.76 -17.16 14.26
CA ARG A 85 2.37 -17.85 13.01
C ARG A 85 2.03 -16.87 11.89
N MET A 86 1.38 -15.75 12.18
CA MET A 86 1.10 -14.70 11.20
C MET A 86 2.40 -14.11 10.64
N ILE A 87 3.38 -13.84 11.51
CA ILE A 87 4.70 -13.34 11.10
C ILE A 87 5.41 -14.33 10.17
N GLU A 88 5.39 -15.62 10.50
CA GLU A 88 5.94 -16.67 9.63
C GLU A 88 5.28 -16.68 8.26
N ILE A 89 3.94 -16.64 8.20
CA ILE A 89 3.19 -16.63 6.94
C ILE A 89 3.58 -15.41 6.10
N LEU A 90 3.57 -14.19 6.67
CA LEU A 90 3.98 -12.99 5.98
C LEU A 90 5.41 -13.09 5.45
N SER A 91 6.33 -13.60 6.26
CA SER A 91 7.74 -13.73 5.88
C SER A 91 7.91 -14.72 4.72
N ASP A 92 7.25 -15.87 4.77
CA ASP A 92 7.27 -16.86 3.69
C ASP A 92 6.68 -16.31 2.39
N GLU A 93 5.61 -15.52 2.49
CA GLU A 93 4.98 -14.88 1.33
C GLU A 93 5.88 -13.79 0.72
N VAL A 94 6.57 -12.99 1.54
CA VAL A 94 7.58 -12.02 1.06
C VAL A 94 8.67 -12.77 0.28
N ILE A 95 9.28 -13.80 0.88
CA ILE A 95 10.35 -14.59 0.26
C ILE A 95 9.87 -15.22 -1.06
N ARG A 96 8.66 -15.79 -1.05
CA ARG A 96 8.07 -16.40 -2.25
C ARG A 96 7.84 -15.38 -3.34
N THR A 97 7.28 -14.21 -3.00
CA THR A 97 7.03 -13.13 -3.95
C THR A 97 8.32 -12.63 -4.58
N MET A 98 9.36 -12.39 -3.77
CA MET A 98 10.68 -11.99 -4.27
C MET A 98 11.29 -13.02 -5.21
N LYS A 99 11.20 -14.31 -4.88
CA LYS A 99 11.65 -15.40 -5.77
C LYS A 99 10.92 -15.40 -7.12
N LEU A 100 9.60 -15.17 -7.10
CA LEU A 100 8.78 -15.12 -8.32
C LEU A 100 9.11 -13.89 -9.18
N LEU A 101 9.50 -12.78 -8.56
CA LEU A 101 9.98 -11.57 -9.25
C LEU A 101 11.41 -11.68 -9.76
N GLY A 102 12.16 -12.72 -9.34
CA GLY A 102 13.56 -12.91 -9.70
C GLY A 102 14.52 -11.97 -8.98
N VAL A 103 14.15 -11.47 -7.81
CA VAL A 103 15.00 -10.61 -6.96
C VAL A 103 15.50 -11.37 -5.75
N SER A 104 16.75 -11.11 -5.37
CA SER A 104 17.44 -11.81 -4.27
C SER A 104 17.56 -10.99 -2.99
N SER A 105 17.39 -9.68 -3.08
CA SER A 105 17.41 -8.77 -1.94
C SER A 105 16.30 -7.71 -2.01
N ILE A 106 15.98 -7.14 -0.86
CA ILE A 106 14.96 -6.08 -0.76
C ILE A 106 15.37 -4.83 -1.54
N GLU A 107 16.67 -4.55 -1.59
CA GLU A 107 17.26 -3.40 -2.27
C GLU A 107 17.08 -3.46 -3.80
N GLU A 108 16.86 -4.66 -4.35
CA GLU A 108 16.57 -4.84 -5.77
C GLU A 108 15.12 -4.54 -6.14
N LEU A 109 14.24 -4.36 -5.16
CA LEU A 109 12.85 -4.04 -5.42
C LEU A 109 12.72 -2.62 -5.95
N GLU A 110 12.06 -2.50 -7.09
CA GLU A 110 11.88 -1.26 -7.83
C GLU A 110 10.43 -1.09 -8.30
N PRO A 111 9.99 0.14 -8.60
CA PRO A 111 8.63 0.41 -9.09
C PRO A 111 8.21 -0.41 -10.31
N ARG A 112 9.16 -0.85 -11.15
CA ARG A 112 8.87 -1.71 -12.33
C ARG A 112 8.30 -3.08 -11.95
N HIS A 113 8.49 -3.55 -10.71
CA HIS A 113 7.95 -4.82 -10.23
C HIS A 113 6.47 -4.73 -9.84
N VAL A 114 5.88 -3.53 -9.88
CA VAL A 114 4.50 -3.29 -9.49
C VAL A 114 3.72 -2.63 -10.62
N THR A 115 2.55 -3.15 -10.93
CA THR A 115 1.64 -2.52 -11.88
C THR A 115 0.37 -2.08 -11.16
N GLN A 116 0.12 -0.78 -11.14
CA GLN A 116 -1.13 -0.25 -10.60
C GLN A 116 -2.25 -0.45 -11.62
N LEU A 117 -3.24 -1.26 -11.25
CA LEU A 117 -4.45 -1.40 -12.04
C LEU A 117 -5.37 -0.21 -11.77
N THR A 118 -5.54 0.66 -12.77
CA THR A 118 -6.39 1.85 -12.66
C THR A 118 -7.87 1.53 -12.79
N ARG A 119 -8.24 0.40 -13.46
CA ARG A 119 -9.61 -0.05 -13.62
C ARG A 119 -9.72 -1.54 -13.89
N LEU A 120 -10.59 -2.19 -13.11
CA LEU A 120 -11.05 -3.56 -13.38
C LEU A 120 -12.38 -3.58 -14.16
N VAL A 121 -13.05 -2.43 -14.32
CA VAL A 121 -14.36 -2.32 -14.99
C VAL A 121 -14.24 -1.27 -16.09
N PRO A 122 -14.71 -1.53 -17.31
CA PRO A 122 -14.78 -0.54 -18.37
C PRO A 122 -15.59 0.67 -17.91
N VAL A 123 -15.07 1.88 -18.11
CA VAL A 123 -15.86 3.10 -17.92
C VAL A 123 -16.91 3.11 -19.00
N ARG A 124 -18.18 2.97 -18.63
CA ARG A 124 -19.24 3.36 -19.55
C ARG A 124 -19.01 4.80 -19.95
N PRO A 125 -18.99 5.16 -21.25
CA PRO A 125 -18.95 6.55 -21.65
C PRO A 125 -20.06 7.27 -20.90
N GLN A 126 -19.70 8.34 -20.18
CA GLN A 126 -20.74 9.17 -19.58
C GLN A 126 -21.58 9.68 -20.75
N VAL A 127 -22.88 9.40 -20.71
CA VAL A 127 -23.86 9.98 -21.63
C VAL A 127 -23.94 11.49 -21.30
N ARG A 128 -22.96 12.26 -21.78
CA ARG A 128 -22.99 13.74 -21.77
C ARG A 128 -23.72 14.33 -22.97
N ALA A 129 -24.29 13.50 -23.81
CA ALA A 129 -24.90 13.94 -25.08
C ALA A 129 -26.40 14.25 -25.01
N ALA A 130 -27.04 14.21 -23.83
CA ALA A 130 -28.48 14.48 -23.76
C ALA A 130 -28.87 15.80 -23.08
N ALA A 131 -27.94 16.52 -22.47
CA ALA A 131 -28.27 17.80 -21.85
C ALA A 131 -28.21 18.99 -22.82
N ASP A 132 -27.41 18.90 -23.90
CA ASP A 132 -27.26 20.01 -24.86
C ASP A 132 -28.32 20.00 -25.98
N ALA A 133 -29.24 19.04 -25.97
CA ALA A 133 -30.28 18.92 -26.98
C ALA A 133 -31.66 19.48 -26.55
N VAL A 134 -31.77 19.97 -25.30
CA VAL A 134 -33.06 20.51 -24.76
C VAL A 134 -33.08 22.04 -24.73
N GLU A 135 -31.98 22.73 -25.05
CA GLU A 135 -31.92 24.20 -25.10
C GLU A 135 -31.82 24.78 -26.53
N ARG A 136 -32.46 24.16 -27.51
CA ARG A 136 -32.69 24.78 -28.84
C ARG A 136 -34.12 24.69 -29.24
#